data_d6f1212893ec53da02b2eba7abad43b3
#
_entry.id   d6f1212893ec53da02b2eba7abad43b3
#
_cell.length_a   1.000
_cell.length_b   1.000
_cell.length_c   1.000
_cell.angle_alpha   90.00
_cell.angle_beta   90.00
_cell.angle_gamma   90.00
#
_symmetry.space_group_name_H-M   'P 1'
#
loop_
_entity.id
_entity.type
_entity.pdbx_description
1 polymer ?
#
loop_
_entity_poly.entity_id
_entity_poly.type
_entity_poly.pdbx_seq_one_letter_code
_entity_poly.pdbx_strand_id
1 'polypeptide(L)'
;MSEFDFIEIREERPDDIAAVRELNRRAFGQDQEGNIVDALMANGATLLSLVATLNDRVVGHIMYSPVSIDGKGRGAALGPMAVIPERQRQGIGSKLIEAGNQKLKDAGCPFIIVVGHADYYPRFGFRPASDHGIKCEWDVPDDVFMLLVLDEAKMEGVSGLAKYRHEFSSVS
;
A
#
# COMPACT_ATOMS: atom_id res chain seq x y z
N MET A 1 -1.23 24.09 -1.93
CA MET A 1 -0.37 23.84 -3.11
C MET A 1 -0.48 25.05 -4.03
N SER A 2 0.66 25.54 -4.50
CA SER A 2 0.66 26.66 -5.46
C SER A 2 0.05 26.22 -6.79
N GLU A 3 -0.50 27.16 -7.55
CA GLU A 3 -1.03 26.90 -8.89
C GLU A 3 0.07 26.41 -9.85
N PHE A 4 1.36 26.66 -9.54
CA PHE A 4 2.49 26.22 -10.31
C PHE A 4 3.04 24.87 -9.88
N ASP A 5 2.55 24.34 -8.75
CA ASP A 5 2.96 23.02 -8.28
C ASP A 5 2.24 21.95 -9.07
N PHE A 6 2.99 20.98 -9.57
CA PHE A 6 2.46 19.90 -10.37
C PHE A 6 2.85 18.56 -9.75
N ILE A 7 1.83 17.79 -9.35
CA ILE A 7 2.03 16.45 -8.79
C ILE A 7 1.85 15.43 -9.91
N GLU A 8 2.89 14.64 -10.14
CA GLU A 8 2.86 13.52 -11.07
C GLU A 8 2.94 12.21 -10.30
N ILE A 9 2.11 11.24 -10.66
CA ILE A 9 2.16 9.89 -10.11
C ILE A 9 2.70 8.98 -11.21
N ARG A 10 3.78 8.25 -10.90
CA ARG A 10 4.40 7.32 -11.84
C ARG A 10 5.01 6.14 -11.11
N GLU A 11 5.37 5.10 -11.87
CA GLU A 11 6.06 3.96 -11.29
C GLU A 11 7.46 4.36 -10.83
N GLU A 12 7.91 3.73 -9.75
CA GLU A 12 9.25 3.92 -9.21
C GLU A 12 10.29 3.44 -10.20
N ARG A 13 11.39 4.17 -10.30
CA ARG A 13 12.55 3.85 -11.14
C ARG A 13 13.76 3.56 -10.25
N PRO A 14 14.80 2.86 -10.77
CA PRO A 14 16.01 2.64 -9.98
C PRO A 14 16.61 3.91 -9.38
N ASP A 15 16.53 5.04 -10.09
CA ASP A 15 17.05 6.32 -9.61
C ASP A 15 16.28 6.88 -8.42
N ASP A 16 15.08 6.36 -8.14
CA ASP A 16 14.24 6.84 -7.03
C ASP A 16 14.55 6.13 -5.71
N ILE A 17 15.29 5.04 -5.72
CA ILE A 17 15.46 4.17 -4.53
C ILE A 17 15.96 4.94 -3.31
N ALA A 18 16.99 5.75 -3.48
CA ALA A 18 17.55 6.53 -2.38
C ALA A 18 16.55 7.56 -1.83
N ALA A 19 15.80 8.22 -2.72
CA ALA A 19 14.79 9.19 -2.33
C ALA A 19 13.61 8.53 -1.61
N VAL A 20 13.17 7.36 -2.06
CA VAL A 20 12.10 6.60 -1.43
C VAL A 20 12.52 6.15 -0.04
N ARG A 21 13.74 5.70 0.13
CA ARG A 21 14.28 5.29 1.43
C ARG A 21 14.27 6.46 2.42
N GLU A 22 14.79 7.60 2.01
CA GLU A 22 14.83 8.80 2.85
C GLU A 22 13.42 9.31 3.17
N LEU A 23 12.53 9.25 2.20
CA LEU A 23 11.13 9.63 2.37
C LEU A 23 10.46 8.79 3.47
N ASN A 24 10.62 7.47 3.42
CA ASN A 24 10.04 6.58 4.42
C ASN A 24 10.62 6.86 5.81
N ARG A 25 11.94 7.05 5.89
CA ARG A 25 12.61 7.38 7.15
C ARG A 25 12.06 8.67 7.76
N ARG A 26 11.85 9.69 6.95
CA ARG A 26 11.33 10.99 7.42
C ARG A 26 9.86 10.89 7.84
N ALA A 27 9.05 10.17 7.05
CA ALA A 27 7.62 10.08 7.30
C ALA A 27 7.30 9.26 8.56
N PHE A 28 8.02 8.17 8.79
CA PHE A 28 7.79 7.27 9.92
C PHE A 28 8.71 7.53 11.12
N GLY A 29 9.76 8.31 10.95
CA GLY A 29 10.71 8.62 12.01
C GLY A 29 11.61 7.44 12.41
N GLN A 30 11.68 6.41 11.56
CA GLN A 30 12.46 5.19 11.81
C GLN A 30 12.77 4.51 10.49
N ASP A 31 13.64 3.49 10.52
CA ASP A 31 14.09 2.79 9.32
C ASP A 31 13.26 1.55 8.95
N GLN A 32 12.37 1.11 9.82
CA GLN A 32 11.64 -0.14 9.65
C GLN A 32 10.88 -0.21 8.31
N GLU A 33 10.11 0.83 7.99
CA GLU A 33 9.32 0.85 6.76
C GLU A 33 10.20 0.87 5.51
N GLY A 34 11.28 1.65 5.53
CA GLY A 34 12.24 1.65 4.43
C GLY A 34 12.94 0.32 4.26
N ASN A 35 13.22 -0.37 5.36
CA ASN A 35 13.81 -1.71 5.32
C ASN A 35 12.86 -2.74 4.72
N ILE A 36 11.56 -2.63 5.01
CA ILE A 36 10.54 -3.48 4.40
C ILE A 36 10.51 -3.27 2.89
N VAL A 37 10.50 -2.01 2.45
CA VAL A 37 10.51 -1.66 1.02
C VAL A 37 11.73 -2.27 0.32
N ASP A 38 12.91 -2.07 0.89
CA ASP A 38 14.16 -2.60 0.32
C ASP A 38 14.13 -4.13 0.23
N ALA A 39 13.66 -4.80 1.28
CA ALA A 39 13.60 -6.26 1.33
C ALA A 39 12.60 -6.80 0.29
N LEU A 40 11.43 -6.21 0.17
CA LEU A 40 10.44 -6.61 -0.82
C LEU A 40 10.98 -6.45 -2.24
N MET A 41 11.66 -5.35 -2.53
CA MET A 41 12.25 -5.13 -3.86
C MET A 41 13.39 -6.11 -4.13
N ALA A 42 14.26 -6.33 -3.17
CA ALA A 42 15.39 -7.26 -3.32
C ALA A 42 14.91 -8.71 -3.57
N ASN A 43 13.79 -9.09 -2.99
CA ASN A 43 13.25 -10.44 -3.11
C ASN A 43 12.26 -10.60 -4.27
N GLY A 44 12.08 -9.56 -5.09
CA GLY A 44 11.13 -9.60 -6.20
C GLY A 44 9.68 -9.71 -5.76
N ALA A 45 9.35 -9.25 -4.56
CA ALA A 45 8.02 -9.37 -3.95
C ALA A 45 7.21 -8.07 -4.03
N THR A 46 7.51 -7.22 -5.00
CA THR A 46 6.78 -5.96 -5.22
C THR A 46 5.81 -6.17 -6.38
N LEU A 47 4.51 -5.99 -6.12
CA LEU A 47 3.50 -6.00 -7.19
C LEU A 47 3.44 -4.67 -7.92
N LEU A 48 3.53 -3.57 -7.16
CA LEU A 48 3.44 -2.23 -7.70
C LEU A 48 4.12 -1.27 -6.74
N SER A 49 4.91 -0.35 -7.26
CA SER A 49 5.50 0.74 -6.48
C SER A 49 5.34 2.03 -7.26
N LEU A 50 4.69 3.01 -6.66
CA LEU A 50 4.44 4.31 -7.28
C LEU A 50 5.08 5.41 -6.45
N VAL A 51 5.59 6.42 -7.15
CA VAL A 51 6.07 7.65 -6.51
C VAL A 51 5.21 8.82 -6.95
N ALA A 52 5.04 9.77 -6.04
CA ALA A 52 4.49 11.09 -6.35
C ALA A 52 5.66 12.06 -6.43
N THR A 53 5.73 12.80 -7.52
CA THR A 53 6.77 13.81 -7.69
C THR A 53 6.16 15.19 -7.74
N LEU A 54 6.88 16.16 -7.18
CA LEU A 54 6.54 17.57 -7.24
C LEU A 54 7.75 18.29 -7.79
N ASN A 55 7.61 18.85 -9.00
CA ASN A 55 8.73 19.50 -9.70
C ASN A 55 9.94 18.56 -9.76
N ASP A 56 9.70 17.32 -10.19
CA ASP A 56 10.70 16.25 -10.37
C ASP A 56 11.35 15.73 -9.07
N ARG A 57 10.84 16.12 -7.90
CA ARG A 57 11.32 15.62 -6.60
C ARG A 57 10.31 14.63 -6.03
N VAL A 58 10.79 13.51 -5.52
CA VAL A 58 9.93 12.50 -4.89
C VAL A 58 9.41 13.05 -3.57
N VAL A 59 8.10 13.15 -3.44
CA VAL A 59 7.43 13.66 -2.23
C VAL A 59 6.48 12.64 -1.61
N GLY A 60 6.20 11.56 -2.31
CA GLY A 60 5.33 10.49 -1.81
C GLY A 60 5.65 9.15 -2.45
N HIS A 61 5.23 8.07 -1.78
CA HIS A 61 5.49 6.71 -2.23
C HIS A 61 4.41 5.78 -1.71
N ILE A 62 4.01 4.80 -2.52
CA ILE A 62 3.14 3.71 -2.10
C ILE A 62 3.65 2.41 -2.71
N MET A 63 3.60 1.33 -1.93
CA MET A 63 4.00 0.01 -2.37
C MET A 63 2.90 -1.00 -2.10
N TYR A 64 2.75 -1.95 -3.02
CA TYR A 64 1.85 -3.09 -2.87
C TYR A 64 2.66 -4.36 -3.02
N SER A 65 2.40 -5.33 -2.16
CA SER A 65 3.09 -6.63 -2.17
C SER A 65 2.08 -7.78 -2.17
N PRO A 66 2.50 -9.00 -2.55
CA PRO A 66 1.58 -10.13 -2.57
C PRO A 66 1.08 -10.51 -1.19
N VAL A 67 -0.21 -10.88 -1.12
CA VAL A 67 -0.83 -11.46 0.06
C VAL A 67 -1.68 -12.64 -0.38
N SER A 68 -1.79 -13.67 0.46
CA SER A 68 -2.64 -14.83 0.19
C SER A 68 -3.63 -15.03 1.32
N ILE A 69 -4.80 -15.60 1.00
CA ILE A 69 -5.83 -15.92 1.98
C ILE A 69 -6.04 -17.44 1.96
N ASP A 70 -5.43 -18.13 2.94
CA ASP A 70 -5.50 -19.59 3.12
C ASP A 70 -5.32 -20.38 1.83
N GLY A 71 -4.46 -19.91 0.92
CA GLY A 71 -4.21 -20.55 -0.37
C GLY A 71 -5.38 -20.49 -1.36
N LYS A 72 -6.47 -19.84 -1.00
CA LYS A 72 -7.69 -19.76 -1.83
C LYS A 72 -7.74 -18.52 -2.72
N GLY A 73 -7.04 -17.46 -2.32
CA GLY A 73 -7.02 -16.22 -3.07
C GLY A 73 -5.70 -15.50 -2.91
N ARG A 74 -5.28 -14.82 -3.98
CA ARG A 74 -4.06 -14.00 -3.98
C ARG A 74 -4.43 -12.59 -4.40
N GLY A 75 -3.96 -11.62 -3.64
CA GLY A 75 -4.20 -10.21 -3.91
C GLY A 75 -3.04 -9.37 -3.47
N ALA A 76 -3.30 -8.12 -3.16
CA ALA A 76 -2.28 -7.15 -2.82
C ALA A 76 -2.45 -6.64 -1.39
N ALA A 77 -1.34 -6.42 -0.72
CA ALA A 77 -1.27 -5.71 0.54
C ALA A 77 -0.75 -4.31 0.25
N LEU A 78 -1.49 -3.28 0.64
CA LEU A 78 -1.11 -1.88 0.52
C LEU A 78 -0.20 -1.53 1.70
N GLY A 79 0.99 -1.05 1.42
CA GLY A 79 1.92 -0.56 2.43
C GLY A 79 3.36 -0.97 2.14
N PRO A 80 4.32 -0.17 2.61
CA PRO A 80 4.13 1.14 3.24
C PRO A 80 3.65 2.21 2.27
N MET A 81 3.03 3.25 2.81
CA MET A 81 2.71 4.47 2.07
C MET A 81 3.21 5.65 2.89
N ALA A 82 3.89 6.59 2.23
CA ALA A 82 4.49 7.72 2.91
C ALA A 82 4.40 8.98 2.05
N VAL A 83 4.27 10.12 2.73
CA VAL A 83 4.37 11.45 2.13
C VAL A 83 5.32 12.24 3.02
N ILE A 84 6.21 13.05 2.42
CA ILE A 84 7.14 13.86 3.22
C ILE A 84 6.35 14.76 4.19
N PRO A 85 6.85 14.96 5.42
CA PRO A 85 6.09 15.67 6.45
C PRO A 85 5.56 17.03 6.02
N GLU A 86 6.35 17.82 5.29
CA GLU A 86 5.96 19.15 4.86
C GLU A 86 4.89 19.17 3.75
N ARG A 87 4.54 18.00 3.21
CA ARG A 87 3.51 17.88 2.17
C ARG A 87 2.34 16.99 2.56
N GLN A 88 2.28 16.56 3.80
CA GLN A 88 1.15 15.77 4.30
C GLN A 88 -0.12 16.62 4.36
N ARG A 89 -1.29 15.95 4.31
CA ARG A 89 -2.62 16.57 4.37
C ARG A 89 -2.94 17.47 3.17
N GLN A 90 -2.28 17.23 2.03
CA GLN A 90 -2.51 17.96 0.79
C GLN A 90 -3.10 17.08 -0.31
N GLY A 91 -3.52 15.85 0.03
CA GLY A 91 -4.13 14.93 -0.92
C GLY A 91 -3.17 14.08 -1.72
N ILE A 92 -1.86 14.13 -1.45
CA ILE A 92 -0.86 13.34 -2.19
C ILE A 92 -1.06 11.85 -1.92
N GLY A 93 -1.23 11.46 -0.65
CA GLY A 93 -1.50 10.07 -0.29
C GLY A 93 -2.75 9.52 -0.96
N SER A 94 -3.81 10.33 -1.00
CA SER A 94 -5.06 9.93 -1.66
C SER A 94 -4.87 9.71 -3.16
N LYS A 95 -4.08 10.55 -3.82
CA LYS A 95 -3.77 10.37 -5.25
C LYS A 95 -2.97 9.10 -5.50
N LEU A 96 -2.03 8.78 -4.61
CA LEU A 96 -1.26 7.54 -4.70
C LEU A 96 -2.15 6.31 -4.54
N ILE A 97 -3.04 6.32 -3.56
CA ILE A 97 -3.97 5.21 -3.32
C ILE A 97 -4.89 5.01 -4.52
N GLU A 98 -5.50 6.08 -5.00
CA GLU A 98 -6.41 6.01 -6.14
C GLU A 98 -5.70 5.47 -7.40
N ALA A 99 -4.51 5.98 -7.68
CA ALA A 99 -3.73 5.53 -8.85
C ALA A 99 -3.30 4.07 -8.70
N GLY A 100 -2.82 3.68 -7.52
CA GLY A 100 -2.37 2.31 -7.27
C GLY A 100 -3.52 1.31 -7.32
N ASN A 101 -4.63 1.63 -6.68
CA ASN A 101 -5.81 0.76 -6.69
C ASN A 101 -6.35 0.56 -8.10
N GLN A 102 -6.37 1.61 -8.91
CA GLN A 102 -6.84 1.53 -10.29
C GLN A 102 -5.91 0.67 -11.16
N LYS A 103 -4.59 0.84 -11.00
CA LYS A 103 -3.62 0.04 -11.75
C LYS A 103 -3.74 -1.44 -11.42
N LEU A 104 -3.93 -1.78 -10.15
CA LEU A 104 -4.11 -3.18 -9.73
C LEU A 104 -5.42 -3.76 -10.25
N LYS A 105 -6.49 -2.97 -10.24
CA LYS A 105 -7.78 -3.40 -10.80
C LYS A 105 -7.63 -3.70 -12.29
N ASP A 106 -6.99 -2.82 -13.03
CA ASP A 106 -6.76 -2.98 -14.46
C ASP A 106 -5.87 -4.20 -14.76
N ALA A 107 -4.99 -4.56 -13.85
CA ALA A 107 -4.12 -5.73 -13.97
C ALA A 107 -4.79 -7.04 -13.55
N GLY A 108 -6.05 -7.00 -13.12
CA GLY A 108 -6.80 -8.19 -12.74
C GLY A 108 -6.61 -8.64 -11.30
N CYS A 109 -6.04 -7.80 -10.44
CA CYS A 109 -5.90 -8.11 -9.01
C CYS A 109 -7.29 -8.20 -8.37
N PRO A 110 -7.60 -9.26 -7.62
CA PRO A 110 -8.96 -9.44 -7.10
C PRO A 110 -9.29 -8.59 -5.88
N PHE A 111 -8.29 -8.30 -5.04
CA PHE A 111 -8.53 -7.53 -3.81
C PHE A 111 -7.26 -6.85 -3.31
N ILE A 112 -7.46 -5.86 -2.45
CA ILE A 112 -6.39 -5.18 -1.73
C ILE A 112 -6.74 -5.19 -0.25
N ILE A 113 -5.78 -5.53 0.60
CA ILE A 113 -5.93 -5.39 2.05
C ILE A 113 -5.01 -4.27 2.56
N VAL A 114 -5.39 -3.69 3.68
CA VAL A 114 -4.59 -2.66 4.34
C VAL A 114 -4.83 -2.71 5.85
N VAL A 115 -3.77 -2.45 6.62
CA VAL A 115 -3.87 -2.13 8.04
C VAL A 115 -3.61 -0.63 8.16
N GLY A 116 -4.62 0.14 8.57
CA GLY A 116 -4.50 1.58 8.60
C GLY A 116 -5.67 2.25 9.31
N HIS A 117 -5.73 3.57 9.17
CA HIS A 117 -6.75 4.36 9.88
C HIS A 117 -8.16 4.05 9.40
N ALA A 118 -9.01 3.67 10.33
CA ALA A 118 -10.40 3.29 10.06
C ALA A 118 -11.27 4.45 9.54
N ASP A 119 -10.83 5.68 9.71
CA ASP A 119 -11.53 6.88 9.24
C ASP A 119 -11.00 7.42 7.92
N TYR A 120 -9.92 6.84 7.40
CA TYR A 120 -9.29 7.29 6.16
C TYR A 120 -9.56 6.38 4.97
N TYR A 121 -9.25 5.07 5.11
CA TYR A 121 -9.33 4.13 4.00
C TYR A 121 -10.74 3.86 3.48
N PRO A 122 -11.82 3.96 4.30
CA PRO A 122 -13.18 3.82 3.76
C PRO A 122 -13.53 4.80 2.64
N ARG A 123 -12.83 5.94 2.57
CA ARG A 123 -13.01 6.90 1.48
C ARG A 123 -12.71 6.31 0.11
N PHE A 124 -11.90 5.25 0.06
CA PHE A 124 -11.48 4.58 -1.18
C PHE A 124 -12.24 3.28 -1.41
N GLY A 125 -13.27 3.01 -0.61
CA GLY A 125 -14.09 1.81 -0.75
C GLY A 125 -13.67 0.64 0.13
N PHE A 126 -12.65 0.80 0.96
CA PHE A 126 -12.23 -0.23 1.91
C PHE A 126 -13.29 -0.42 3.00
N ARG A 127 -13.49 -1.68 3.41
CA ARG A 127 -14.38 -2.06 4.50
C ARG A 127 -13.68 -3.04 5.41
N PRO A 128 -14.15 -3.24 6.66
CA PRO A 128 -13.54 -4.23 7.53
C PRO A 128 -13.43 -5.59 6.84
N ALA A 129 -12.26 -6.19 6.85
CA ALA A 129 -12.03 -7.48 6.20
C ALA A 129 -12.86 -8.60 6.85
N SER A 130 -13.22 -8.44 8.12
CA SER A 130 -14.08 -9.38 8.83
C SER A 130 -15.46 -9.52 8.19
N ASP A 131 -15.94 -8.50 7.45
CA ASP A 131 -17.20 -8.59 6.71
C ASP A 131 -17.16 -9.68 5.64
N HIS A 132 -15.97 -10.06 5.16
CA HIS A 132 -15.76 -11.13 4.20
C HIS A 132 -15.17 -12.40 4.83
N GLY A 133 -15.15 -12.48 6.16
CA GLY A 133 -14.57 -13.63 6.85
C GLY A 133 -13.05 -13.72 6.72
N ILE A 134 -12.37 -12.61 6.49
CA ILE A 134 -10.92 -12.55 6.34
C ILE A 134 -10.31 -12.00 7.62
N LYS A 135 -9.29 -12.70 8.13
CA LYS A 135 -8.61 -12.36 9.38
C LYS A 135 -7.17 -11.97 9.11
N CYS A 136 -6.67 -11.04 9.92
CA CYS A 136 -5.28 -10.64 9.91
C CYS A 136 -4.43 -11.65 10.70
N GLU A 137 -3.20 -11.90 10.24
CA GLU A 137 -2.27 -12.76 10.97
C GLU A 137 -1.69 -12.08 12.21
N TRP A 138 -1.83 -10.77 12.32
CA TRP A 138 -1.40 -10.01 13.49
C TRP A 138 -2.61 -9.65 14.35
N ASP A 139 -2.36 -9.45 15.65
CA ASP A 139 -3.40 -9.02 16.58
C ASP A 139 -3.62 -7.51 16.42
N VAL A 140 -4.62 -7.16 15.62
CA VAL A 140 -5.00 -5.76 15.38
C VAL A 140 -6.51 -5.62 15.56
N PRO A 141 -7.02 -4.42 15.90
CA PRO A 141 -8.47 -4.19 15.94
C PRO A 141 -9.12 -4.47 14.58
N ASP A 142 -10.35 -4.99 14.60
CA ASP A 142 -11.09 -5.32 13.38
C ASP A 142 -11.27 -4.12 12.44
N ASP A 143 -11.49 -2.95 13.00
CA ASP A 143 -11.80 -1.77 12.20
C ASP A 143 -10.59 -1.20 11.44
N VAL A 144 -9.36 -1.59 11.80
CA VAL A 144 -8.15 -1.12 11.11
C VAL A 144 -7.66 -2.10 10.05
N PHE A 145 -8.17 -3.33 10.03
CA PHE A 145 -7.83 -4.32 9.00
C PHE A 145 -8.94 -4.34 7.96
N MET A 146 -8.65 -3.79 6.79
CA MET A 146 -9.68 -3.49 5.80
C MET A 146 -9.38 -4.14 4.46
N LEU A 147 -10.45 -4.37 3.70
CA LEU A 147 -10.43 -5.03 2.40
C LEU A 147 -11.13 -4.16 1.36
N LEU A 148 -10.54 -4.08 0.18
CA LEU A 148 -11.19 -3.53 -1.01
C LEU A 148 -11.30 -4.64 -2.05
N VAL A 149 -12.52 -5.01 -2.42
CA VAL A 149 -12.77 -5.99 -3.47
C VAL A 149 -12.71 -5.29 -4.82
N LEU A 150 -11.83 -5.76 -5.70
CA LEU A 150 -11.68 -5.23 -7.06
C LEU A 150 -12.43 -6.08 -8.09
N ASP A 151 -12.59 -7.38 -7.82
CA ASP A 151 -13.30 -8.31 -8.71
C ASP A 151 -14.11 -9.28 -7.85
N GLU A 152 -15.40 -9.03 -7.77
CA GLU A 152 -16.32 -9.82 -6.94
C GLU A 152 -16.33 -11.31 -7.31
N ALA A 153 -16.27 -11.61 -8.60
CA ALA A 153 -16.32 -13.00 -9.07
C ALA A 153 -15.14 -13.80 -8.56
N LYS A 154 -13.97 -13.17 -8.48
CA LYS A 154 -12.74 -13.83 -8.00
C LYS A 154 -12.71 -14.01 -6.49
N MET A 155 -13.60 -13.35 -5.76
CA MET A 155 -13.66 -13.43 -4.31
C MET A 155 -14.61 -14.50 -3.80
N GLU A 156 -15.35 -15.15 -4.69
CA GLU A 156 -16.28 -16.21 -4.29
C GLU A 156 -15.52 -17.35 -3.59
N GLY A 157 -15.97 -17.68 -2.36
CA GLY A 157 -15.34 -18.72 -1.56
C GLY A 157 -14.01 -18.33 -0.92
N VAL A 158 -13.57 -17.09 -1.06
CA VAL A 158 -12.30 -16.62 -0.47
C VAL A 158 -12.58 -16.08 0.93
N SER A 159 -12.09 -16.79 1.95
CA SER A 159 -12.16 -16.39 3.35
C SER A 159 -11.05 -17.08 4.10
N GLY A 160 -10.75 -16.62 5.30
CA GLY A 160 -9.74 -17.21 6.18
C GLY A 160 -8.64 -16.23 6.52
N LEU A 161 -7.45 -16.78 6.80
CA LEU A 161 -6.31 -16.01 7.29
C LEU A 161 -5.52 -15.41 6.15
N ALA A 162 -5.39 -14.07 6.17
CA ALA A 162 -4.55 -13.36 5.24
C ALA A 162 -3.10 -13.42 5.71
N LYS A 163 -2.21 -13.83 4.79
CA LYS A 163 -0.78 -13.92 5.08
C LYS A 163 0.01 -12.98 4.19
N TYR A 164 0.69 -12.06 4.84
CA TYR A 164 1.61 -11.12 4.22
C TYR A 164 2.92 -11.82 3.88
N ARG A 165 3.73 -11.16 3.10
CA ARG A 165 5.09 -11.61 2.86
C ARG A 165 5.89 -11.57 4.19
N HIS A 166 6.82 -12.50 4.33
CA HIS A 166 7.64 -12.61 5.56
C HIS A 166 8.48 -11.36 5.84
N GLU A 167 8.76 -10.56 4.82
CA GLU A 167 9.52 -9.32 4.99
C GLU A 167 8.90 -8.35 5.99
N PHE A 168 7.57 -8.40 6.13
CA PHE A 168 6.87 -7.56 7.12
C PHE A 168 7.17 -7.97 8.56
N SER A 169 7.56 -9.21 8.79
CA SER A 169 7.87 -9.74 10.12
C SER A 169 9.35 -9.70 10.45
N SER A 170 10.21 -9.79 9.44
CA SER A 170 11.65 -9.99 9.64
C SER A 170 12.45 -8.71 9.88
N VAL A 171 11.84 -7.54 9.72
CA VAL A 171 12.51 -6.25 9.87
C VAL A 171 12.00 -5.44 11.06
N SER A 172 11.24 -6.06 11.92
CA SER A 172 10.70 -5.41 13.13
C SER A 172 11.78 -5.07 14.16
#